data_2d6f1c9373a88de749572dcfc6083838
#
_entry.id   2d6f1c9373a88de749572dcfc6083838
#
_cell.length_a   1.000
_cell.length_b   1.000
_cell.length_c   1.000
_cell.angle_alpha   90.00
_cell.angle_beta   90.00
_cell.angle_gamma   90.00
#
_symmetry.space_group_name_H-M   'P 1'
#
loop_
_entity.id
_entity.type
_entity.pdbx_description
1 polymer ?
#
loop_
_entity_poly.entity_id
_entity_poly.type
_entity_poly.pdbx_seq_one_letter_code
_entity_poly.pdbx_strand_id
1 'polypeptide(L)' 'MAAAPKVRLSLDLSPQTNDLLEKVVAQQGTTKSDVMRKAIQLVLVAEDARLGGQSLGVIDADKKLVAEIVGF' A
#
# COMPACT_ATOMS: atom_id res chain seq x y z
N MET A 1 -27.88 13.81 6.09
CA MET A 1 -27.45 12.93 4.97
C MET A 1 -26.81 11.67 5.54
N ALA A 2 -27.36 10.53 5.19
CA ALA A 2 -26.83 9.28 5.68
C ALA A 2 -25.50 8.96 4.99
N ALA A 3 -24.48 8.59 5.78
CA ALA A 3 -23.24 8.10 5.24
C ALA A 3 -23.46 6.72 4.62
N ALA A 4 -22.74 6.42 3.55
CA ALA A 4 -22.75 5.08 2.99
C ALA A 4 -22.28 4.07 4.06
N PRO A 5 -22.88 2.88 4.14
CA PRO A 5 -22.43 1.89 5.09
C PRO A 5 -20.98 1.52 4.84
N LYS A 6 -20.21 1.36 5.91
CA LYS A 6 -18.82 0.92 5.81
C LYS A 6 -18.78 -0.54 5.39
N VAL A 7 -17.92 -0.85 4.46
CA VAL A 7 -17.65 -2.22 4.05
C VAL A 7 -16.49 -2.76 4.86
N ARG A 8 -16.66 -3.94 5.43
CA ARG A 8 -15.60 -4.64 6.14
C ARG A 8 -14.85 -5.56 5.20
N LEU A 9 -13.54 -5.57 5.36
CA LEU A 9 -12.66 -6.52 4.69
C LEU A 9 -11.90 -7.30 5.76
N SER A 10 -11.92 -8.61 5.66
CA SER A 10 -11.11 -9.49 6.50
C SER A 10 -10.01 -10.11 5.66
N LEU A 11 -8.80 -10.15 6.19
CA LEU A 11 -7.63 -10.65 5.49
C LEU A 11 -6.79 -11.51 6.42
N ASP A 12 -6.50 -12.73 6.00
CA ASP A 12 -5.60 -13.62 6.70
C ASP A 12 -4.16 -13.38 6.22
N LEU A 13 -3.27 -13.11 7.16
CA LEU A 13 -1.86 -12.90 6.88
C LEU A 13 -1.04 -14.06 7.43
N SER A 14 0.02 -14.45 6.71
CA SER A 14 1.01 -15.36 7.28
C SER A 14 1.68 -14.70 8.50
N PRO A 15 2.21 -15.50 9.46
CA PRO A 15 2.93 -14.92 10.58
C PRO A 15 4.07 -13.99 10.15
N GLN A 16 4.81 -14.34 9.10
CA GLN A 16 5.89 -13.53 8.58
C GLN A 16 5.41 -12.18 8.05
N THR A 17 4.34 -12.17 7.27
CA THR A 17 3.76 -10.94 6.74
C THR A 17 3.20 -10.07 7.87
N ASN A 18 2.56 -10.68 8.86
CA ASN A 18 2.06 -9.94 10.01
C ASN A 18 3.19 -9.29 10.80
N ASP A 19 4.32 -9.99 11.00
CA ASP A 19 5.48 -9.44 11.70
C ASP A 19 6.05 -8.23 10.96
N LEU A 20 6.14 -8.29 9.63
CA LEU A 20 6.58 -7.16 8.82
C LEU A 20 5.61 -5.99 8.91
N LEU A 21 4.31 -6.26 8.88
CA LEU A 21 3.29 -5.24 9.06
C LEU A 21 3.41 -4.55 10.42
N GLU A 22 3.61 -5.31 11.49
CA GLU A 22 3.78 -4.77 12.83
C GLU A 22 5.01 -3.86 12.94
N LYS A 23 6.11 -4.21 12.25
CA LYS A 23 7.28 -3.34 12.17
C LYS A 23 6.98 -2.01 11.53
N VAL A 24 6.24 -2.00 10.42
CA VAL A 24 5.84 -0.76 9.74
C VAL A 24 4.94 0.08 10.65
N VAL A 25 3.99 -0.55 11.31
CA VAL A 25 3.09 0.12 12.26
C VAL A 25 3.90 0.81 13.37
N ALA A 26 4.87 0.11 13.94
CA ALA A 26 5.73 0.66 14.99
C ALA A 26 6.61 1.81 14.48
N GLN A 27 7.22 1.64 13.31
CA GLN A 27 8.08 2.67 12.71
C GLN A 27 7.33 3.94 12.35
N GLN A 28 6.09 3.83 11.90
CA GLN A 28 5.26 4.96 11.52
C GLN A 28 4.43 5.53 12.68
N GLY A 29 4.39 4.86 13.83
CA GLY A 29 3.60 5.30 14.96
C GLY A 29 2.10 5.33 14.66
N THR A 30 1.59 4.34 13.96
CA THR A 30 0.22 4.29 13.48
C THR A 30 -0.47 2.97 13.86
N THR A 31 -1.50 2.57 13.14
CA THR A 31 -2.27 1.35 13.36
C THR A 31 -2.19 0.44 12.15
N LYS A 32 -2.49 -0.84 12.34
CA LYS A 32 -2.60 -1.80 11.22
C LYS A 32 -3.65 -1.34 10.20
N SER A 33 -4.79 -0.85 10.67
CA SER A 33 -5.86 -0.36 9.79
C SER A 33 -5.39 0.80 8.92
N ASP A 34 -4.62 1.73 9.50
CA ASP A 34 -4.09 2.87 8.77
C ASP A 34 -3.09 2.44 7.70
N VAL A 35 -2.18 1.52 8.03
CA VAL A 35 -1.22 0.97 7.06
C VAL A 35 -1.94 0.25 5.94
N MET A 36 -2.98 -0.51 6.25
CA MET A 36 -3.75 -1.23 5.24
C MET A 36 -4.50 -0.28 4.31
N ARG A 37 -5.03 0.83 4.82
CA ARG A 37 -5.64 1.86 3.97
C ARG A 37 -4.63 2.47 3.00
N LYS A 38 -3.42 2.75 3.48
CA LYS A 38 -2.33 3.25 2.64
C LYS A 38 -1.93 2.23 1.57
N ALA A 39 -1.89 0.95 1.93
CA ALA A 39 -1.61 -0.12 0.97
C ALA A 39 -2.65 -0.19 -0.14
N ILE A 40 -3.92 -0.06 0.20
CA ILE A 40 -5.00 -0.04 -0.78
C ILE A 40 -4.85 1.18 -1.71
N GLN A 41 -4.56 2.35 -1.17
CA GLN A 41 -4.33 3.56 -1.97
C GLN A 41 -3.15 3.38 -2.92
N LEU A 42 -2.09 2.72 -2.47
CA LEU A 42 -0.93 2.43 -3.31
C LEU A 42 -1.30 1.51 -4.48
N VAL A 43 -2.11 0.50 -4.22
CA VAL A 43 -2.60 -0.41 -5.28
C VAL A 43 -3.45 0.35 -6.30
N LEU A 44 -4.30 1.28 -5.86
CA LEU A 44 -5.12 2.09 -6.77
C LEU A 44 -4.24 2.99 -7.65
N VAL A 45 -3.20 3.60 -7.08
CA VAL A 45 -2.24 4.39 -7.85
C VAL A 45 -1.50 3.52 -8.86
N ALA A 46 -1.08 2.33 -8.44
CA ALA A 46 -0.39 1.38 -9.31
C ALA A 46 -1.27 0.94 -10.49
N GLU A 47 -2.55 0.70 -10.24
CA GLU A 47 -3.50 0.30 -11.29
C GLU A 47 -3.75 1.44 -12.29
N ASP A 48 -3.91 2.67 -11.80
CA ASP A 48 -4.04 3.83 -12.68
C ASP A 48 -2.79 4.01 -13.56
N ALA A 49 -1.60 3.83 -12.98
CA ALA A 49 -0.35 3.89 -13.72
C ALA A 49 -0.30 2.82 -14.82
N ARG A 50 -0.67 1.59 -14.48
CA ARG A 50 -0.69 0.46 -15.42
C ARG A 50 -1.61 0.74 -16.60
N LEU A 51 -2.81 1.24 -16.35
CA LEU A 51 -3.79 1.57 -17.39
C LEU A 51 -3.32 2.71 -18.30
N GLY A 52 -2.50 3.62 -17.77
CA GLY A 52 -1.88 4.70 -18.53
C GLY A 52 -0.56 4.32 -19.21
N GLY A 53 -0.19 3.04 -19.22
CA GLY A 53 1.07 2.59 -19.82
C GLY A 53 2.31 2.91 -19.00
N GLN A 54 2.12 3.22 -17.71
CA GLN A 54 3.20 3.54 -16.78
C GLN A 54 3.46 2.39 -15.82
N SER A 55 4.55 2.49 -15.07
CA SER A 55 4.93 1.52 -14.05
C SER A 55 5.12 2.22 -12.71
N LEU A 56 5.00 1.46 -11.63
CA LEU A 56 5.32 1.93 -10.30
C LEU A 56 6.82 1.74 -10.05
N GLY A 57 7.48 2.73 -9.47
CA GLY A 57 8.92 2.67 -9.24
C GLY A 57 9.34 3.32 -7.95
N VAL A 58 10.56 3.01 -7.54
CA VAL A 58 11.22 3.65 -6.41
C VAL A 58 12.27 4.60 -6.96
N ILE A 59 12.24 5.85 -6.51
CA ILE A 59 13.20 6.87 -6.91
C ILE A 59 14.04 7.30 -5.70
N ASP A 60 15.26 7.77 -5.98
CA ASP A 60 16.15 8.34 -4.95
C ASP A 60 15.87 9.83 -4.72
N ALA A 61 16.71 10.47 -3.88
CA ALA A 61 16.58 11.90 -3.59
C ALA A 61 16.80 12.78 -4.82
N ASP A 62 17.56 12.31 -5.80
CA ASP A 62 17.79 13.00 -7.08
C ASP A 62 16.71 12.69 -8.12
N LYS A 63 15.66 11.97 -7.70
CA LYS A 63 14.53 11.56 -8.54
C LYS A 63 14.92 10.63 -9.68
N LYS A 64 16.02 9.90 -9.52
CA LYS A 64 16.43 8.86 -10.45
C LYS A 64 15.74 7.54 -10.07
N LEU A 65 15.32 6.80 -11.09
CA LEU A 65 14.72 5.50 -10.89
C LEU A 65 15.76 4.52 -10.33
N VAL A 66 15.48 3.97 -9.16
CA VAL A 66 16.33 2.97 -8.49
C VAL A 66 15.84 1.58 -8.78
N ALA A 67 14.53 1.38 -8.74
CA ALA A 67 13.91 0.09 -8.96
C ALA A 67 12.51 0.25 -9.52
N GLU A 68 12.10 -0.67 -10.38
CA GLU A 68 10.72 -0.79 -10.84
C GLU A 68 10.02 -1.87 -10.02
N ILE A 69 8.82 -1.58 -9.56
CA ILE A 69 8.01 -2.54 -8.82
C ILE A 69 7.12 -3.28 -9.82
N VAL A 70 7.30 -4.59 -9.88
CA VAL A 70 6.52 -5.46 -10.77
C VAL A 70 5.47 -6.23 -9.99
N GLY A 71 4.41 -6.66 -10.68
CA GLY A 71 3.34 -7.45 -10.07
C GLY A 71 2.19 -6.63 -9.50
N PHE A 72 2.18 -5.35 -9.76
CA PHE A 72 1.08 -4.47 -9.38
C PHE A 72 0.14 -4.20 -10.52
#